data_557846e212e964df51e503542785442b
#
_entry.id   557846e212e964df51e503542785442b
#
_cell.length_a   1.000
_cell.length_b   1.000
_cell.length_c   1.000
_cell.angle_alpha   90.00
_cell.angle_beta   90.00
_cell.angle_gamma   90.00
#
_symmetry.space_group_name_H-M   'P 1'
#
loop_
_entity.id
_entity.type
_entity.pdbx_description
1 polymer ?
#
loop_
_entity_poly.entity_id
_entity_poly.type
_entity_poly.pdbx_seq_one_letter_code
_entity_poly.pdbx_strand_id
1 'polypeptide(L)'
;LLLEAYYDTGNLLIDPYVGKPVSIIDKELLMPIFREDEPVVRLLPFSSMGEKNGLVEALTVEELYIKEGKKERQILQAVIALGSPSLFQKKEYQMILNCHLL
;
A
#
# COMPACT_ATOMS: atom_id res chain seq x y z
N LEU A 1 0.53 13.25 -5.11
CA LEU A 1 1.22 12.93 -3.86
C LEU A 1 2.54 12.24 -4.15
N LEU A 2 3.62 12.79 -3.64
CA LEU A 2 4.96 12.24 -3.78
C LEU A 2 5.45 11.73 -2.43
N LEU A 3 5.85 10.46 -2.38
CA LEU A 3 6.29 9.80 -1.17
C LEU A 3 7.60 9.05 -1.39
N GLU A 4 8.33 8.85 -0.31
CA GLU A 4 9.43 7.90 -0.30
C GLU A 4 8.87 6.51 -0.01
N ALA A 5 9.32 5.52 -0.76
CA ALA A 5 8.84 4.15 -0.62
C ALA A 5 10.01 3.19 -0.37
N TYR A 6 9.76 2.21 0.47
CA TYR A 6 10.70 1.13 0.76
C TYR A 6 10.25 -0.15 0.06
N TYR A 7 11.14 -0.74 -0.75
CA TYR A 7 10.87 -2.02 -1.38
C TYR A 7 11.16 -3.14 -0.40
N ASP A 8 10.10 -3.77 0.11
CA ASP A 8 10.22 -4.76 1.17
C ASP A 8 9.98 -6.17 0.62
N THR A 9 11.05 -6.96 0.59
CA THR A 9 10.97 -8.35 0.17
C THR A 9 10.17 -9.22 1.14
N GLY A 10 9.95 -8.75 2.36
CA GLY A 10 9.11 -9.42 3.36
C GLY A 10 7.62 -9.12 3.20
N ASN A 11 7.24 -8.12 2.39
CA ASN A 11 5.84 -7.82 2.15
C ASN A 11 5.30 -8.73 1.04
N LEU A 12 4.61 -9.80 1.42
CA LEU A 12 4.01 -10.78 0.52
C LEU A 12 2.49 -10.67 0.47
N LEU A 13 1.94 -9.54 0.93
CA LEU A 13 0.50 -9.35 1.03
C LEU A 13 -0.16 -9.37 -0.35
N ILE A 14 -1.20 -10.19 -0.50
CA ILE A 14 -1.94 -10.34 -1.75
C ILE A 14 -3.41 -10.09 -1.49
N ASP A 15 -4.06 -9.34 -2.38
CA ASP A 15 -5.51 -9.20 -2.40
C ASP A 15 -6.10 -10.50 -2.96
N PRO A 16 -6.79 -11.31 -2.15
CA PRO A 16 -7.29 -12.61 -2.61
C PRO A 16 -8.43 -12.50 -3.62
N TYR A 17 -9.08 -11.35 -3.69
CA TYR A 17 -10.22 -11.15 -4.60
C TYR A 17 -9.80 -10.88 -6.04
N VAL A 18 -8.67 -10.22 -6.24
CA VAL A 18 -8.18 -9.85 -7.57
C VAL A 18 -6.80 -10.43 -7.88
N GLY A 19 -6.16 -11.09 -6.92
CA GLY A 19 -4.85 -11.71 -7.11
C GLY A 19 -3.70 -10.73 -7.27
N LYS A 20 -3.85 -9.49 -6.81
CA LYS A 20 -2.84 -8.46 -6.97
C LYS A 20 -1.98 -8.27 -5.73
N PRO A 21 -0.70 -7.94 -5.89
CA PRO A 21 0.14 -7.59 -4.75
C PRO A 21 -0.32 -6.29 -4.11
N VAL A 22 -0.25 -6.23 -2.78
CA VAL A 22 -0.71 -5.09 -1.99
C VAL A 22 0.47 -4.39 -1.35
N SER A 23 0.60 -3.10 -1.61
CA SER A 23 1.56 -2.24 -0.94
C SER A 23 0.87 -1.54 0.22
N ILE A 24 1.65 -1.01 1.16
CA ILE A 24 1.11 -0.38 2.37
C ILE A 24 1.52 1.09 2.40
N ILE A 25 0.57 1.98 2.66
CA ILE A 25 0.84 3.41 2.78
C ILE A 25 0.37 3.90 4.15
N ASP A 26 1.00 4.97 4.63
CA ASP A 26 0.54 5.66 5.83
C ASP A 26 -0.85 6.26 5.57
N LYS A 27 -1.83 5.79 6.32
CA LYS A 27 -3.23 6.20 6.17
C LYS A 27 -3.41 7.72 6.28
N GLU A 28 -2.71 8.36 7.20
CA GLU A 28 -2.85 9.81 7.42
C GLU A 28 -2.37 10.65 6.25
N LEU A 29 -1.48 10.11 5.43
CA LEU A 29 -0.97 10.82 4.27
C LEU A 29 -1.86 10.64 3.04
N LEU A 30 -2.50 9.49 2.91
CA LEU A 30 -3.32 9.20 1.74
C LEU A 30 -4.73 9.74 1.85
N MET A 31 -5.37 9.58 2.99
CA MET A 31 -6.78 9.92 3.15
C MET A 31 -7.13 11.38 2.87
N PRO A 32 -6.29 12.37 3.21
CA PRO A 32 -6.61 13.78 2.88
C PRO A 32 -6.72 14.09 1.40
N ILE A 33 -6.19 13.23 0.51
CA ILE A 33 -6.30 13.42 -0.94
C ILE A 33 -7.76 13.27 -1.40
N PHE A 34 -8.54 12.44 -0.71
CA PHE A 34 -9.92 12.14 -1.06
C PHE A 34 -10.88 13.08 -0.32
N ARG A 35 -10.80 14.39 -0.62
CA ARG A 35 -11.59 15.39 0.12
C ARG A 35 -13.06 15.47 -0.28
N GLU A 36 -13.34 15.26 -1.56
CA GLU A 36 -14.68 15.41 -2.11
C GLU A 36 -15.36 14.07 -2.38
N ASP A 37 -14.57 13.09 -2.80
CA ASP A 37 -15.05 11.75 -3.10
C ASP A 37 -14.40 10.76 -2.12
N GLU A 38 -15.20 10.16 -1.25
CA GLU A 38 -14.68 9.12 -0.38
C GLU A 38 -14.28 7.90 -1.21
N PRO A 39 -13.06 7.38 -1.02
CA PRO A 39 -12.64 6.19 -1.75
C PRO A 39 -13.44 4.97 -1.25
N VAL A 40 -13.63 4.02 -2.15
CA VAL A 40 -14.22 2.74 -1.75
C VAL A 40 -13.15 1.93 -1.03
N VAL A 41 -13.31 1.80 0.28
CA VAL A 41 -12.40 1.05 1.13
C VAL A 41 -12.95 -0.36 1.30
N ARG A 42 -12.08 -1.35 1.10
CA ARG A 42 -12.41 -2.76 1.29
C ARG A 42 -11.61 -3.32 2.45
N LEU A 43 -12.14 -4.36 3.09
CA LEU A 43 -11.40 -5.08 4.12
C LEU A 43 -10.77 -6.31 3.47
N LEU A 44 -9.46 -6.43 3.60
CA LEU A 44 -8.71 -7.58 3.10
C LEU A 44 -8.21 -8.43 4.26
N PRO A 45 -8.36 -9.76 4.19
CA PRO A 45 -7.75 -10.63 5.18
C PRO A 45 -6.24 -10.67 4.99
N PHE A 46 -5.53 -10.69 6.10
CA PHE A 46 -4.08 -10.89 6.06
C PHE A 46 -3.67 -11.76 7.23
N SER A 47 -2.53 -12.41 7.09
CA SER A 47 -1.89 -13.13 8.18
C SER A 47 -0.45 -12.66 8.32
N SER A 48 -0.02 -12.49 9.56
CA SER A 48 1.35 -12.15 9.88
C SER A 48 1.82 -13.04 11.03
N MET A 49 3.12 -13.01 11.32
CA MET A 49 3.65 -13.72 12.46
C MET A 49 3.00 -13.19 13.74
N GLY A 50 2.19 -14.02 14.39
CA GLY A 50 1.49 -13.66 15.62
C GLY A 50 0.04 -13.25 15.43
N GLU A 51 -0.43 -13.05 14.21
CA GLU A 51 -1.81 -12.69 13.95
C GLU A 51 -2.33 -13.48 12.76
N LYS A 52 -3.24 -14.44 13.01
CA LYS A 52 -3.71 -15.36 11.99
C LYS A 52 -4.95 -14.89 11.23
N ASN A 53 -5.71 -13.97 11.79
CA ASN A 53 -6.99 -13.53 11.23
C ASN A 53 -7.13 -12.01 11.31
N GLY A 54 -6.14 -11.30 10.75
CA GLY A 54 -6.22 -9.86 10.69
C GLY A 54 -7.02 -9.38 9.48
N LEU A 55 -7.58 -8.19 9.62
CA LEU A 55 -8.21 -7.47 8.51
C LEU A 55 -7.50 -6.13 8.35
N VAL A 56 -7.26 -5.74 7.11
CA VAL A 56 -6.67 -4.45 6.79
C VAL A 56 -7.55 -3.71 5.80
N GLU A 57 -7.72 -2.42 6.01
CA GLU A 57 -8.42 -1.57 5.05
C GLU A 57 -7.54 -1.36 3.82
N ALA A 58 -8.13 -1.45 2.63
CA ALA A 58 -7.41 -1.25 1.39
C ALA A 58 -8.29 -0.55 0.37
N LEU A 59 -7.65 0.09 -0.58
CA LEU A 59 -8.34 0.72 -1.71
C LEU A 59 -7.53 0.49 -2.98
N THR A 60 -8.17 0.75 -4.13
CA THR A 60 -7.52 0.66 -5.43
C THR A 60 -7.31 2.07 -5.96
N VAL A 61 -6.09 2.40 -6.34
CA VAL A 61 -5.78 3.65 -7.02
C VAL A 61 -5.66 3.39 -8.52
N GLU A 62 -6.12 4.33 -9.33
CA GLU A 62 -6.07 4.16 -10.78
C GLU A 62 -4.64 4.03 -11.30
N GLU A 63 -3.75 4.85 -10.79
CA GLU A 63 -2.36 4.90 -11.24
C GLU A 63 -1.40 5.08 -10.08
N LEU A 64 -0.35 4.30 -10.08
CA LEU A 64 0.77 4.44 -9.16
C LEU A 64 2.05 4.52 -9.97
N TYR A 65 2.82 5.59 -9.80
CA TYR A 65 4.10 5.76 -10.47
C TYR A 65 5.24 5.50 -9.49
N ILE A 66 6.14 4.62 -9.86
CA ILE A 66 7.29 4.27 -9.03
C ILE A 66 8.55 4.69 -9.77
N LYS A 67 9.34 5.52 -9.11
CA LYS A 67 10.63 5.99 -9.63
C LYS A 67 11.77 5.39 -8.82
N GLU A 68 12.70 4.78 -9.51
CA GLU A 68 13.92 4.27 -8.91
C GLU A 68 15.11 4.70 -9.79
N GLY A 69 15.81 5.74 -9.35
CA GLY A 69 16.85 6.35 -10.18
C GLY A 69 16.28 6.90 -11.48
N LYS A 70 16.76 6.37 -12.62
CA LYS A 70 16.26 6.75 -13.94
C LYS A 70 15.14 5.85 -14.44
N LYS A 71 14.83 4.80 -13.73
CA LYS A 71 13.74 3.89 -14.08
C LYS A 71 12.43 4.38 -13.53
N GLU A 72 11.38 4.27 -14.33
CA GLU A 72 10.04 4.64 -13.93
C GLU A 72 9.09 3.54 -14.37
N ARG A 73 8.18 3.18 -13.46
CA ARG A 73 7.13 2.19 -13.73
C ARG A 73 5.77 2.76 -13.41
N GLN A 74 4.80 2.45 -14.24
CA GLN A 74 3.41 2.78 -14.02
C GLN A 74 2.66 1.50 -13.68
N ILE A 75 1.98 1.49 -12.55
CA ILE A 75 1.13 0.39 -12.12
C ILE A 75 -0.31 0.87 -12.18
N LEU A 76 -1.12 0.21 -13.01
CA LEU A 76 -2.54 0.54 -13.13
C LEU A 76 -3.35 -0.29 -12.14
N GLN A 77 -4.38 0.33 -11.56
CA GLN A 77 -5.29 -0.32 -10.62
C GLN A 77 -4.53 -0.97 -9.46
N ALA A 78 -3.62 -0.20 -8.87
CA ALA A 78 -2.80 -0.69 -7.75
C ALA A 78 -3.62 -0.80 -6.47
N VAL A 79 -3.49 -1.92 -5.77
CA VAL A 79 -4.15 -2.13 -4.48
C VAL A 79 -3.20 -1.67 -3.37
N ILE A 80 -3.72 -0.79 -2.52
CA ILE A 80 -2.93 -0.19 -1.44
C ILE A 80 -3.65 -0.37 -0.12
N ALA A 81 -2.97 -0.97 0.84
CA ALA A 81 -3.48 -1.10 2.21
C ALA A 81 -3.16 0.16 3.01
N LEU A 82 -4.08 0.52 3.90
CA LEU A 82 -3.95 1.69 4.75
C LEU A 82 -3.32 1.26 6.07
N GLY A 83 -2.04 1.59 6.24
CA GLY A 83 -1.30 1.23 7.43
C GLY A 83 -1.42 2.26 8.54
N SER A 84 -1.32 1.79 9.77
CA SER A 84 -1.25 2.69 10.92
C SER A 84 -0.02 3.59 10.82
N PRO A 85 -0.11 4.88 11.18
CA PRO A 85 1.06 5.76 11.21
C PRO A 85 2.22 5.21 12.03
N SER A 86 1.94 4.39 13.03
CA SER A 86 2.99 3.80 13.87
C SER A 86 3.96 2.90 13.10
N LEU A 87 3.53 2.33 11.96
CA LEU A 87 4.40 1.52 11.10
C LEU A 87 5.51 2.36 10.47
N PHE A 88 5.27 3.66 10.31
CA PHE A 88 6.19 4.56 9.63
C PHE A 88 6.89 5.52 10.57
N GLN A 89 6.62 5.41 11.86
CA GLN A 89 7.22 6.27 12.87
C GLN A 89 8.74 6.07 12.90
N LYS A 90 9.49 7.18 12.85
CA LYS A 90 10.96 7.17 12.81
C LYS A 90 11.56 6.52 11.55
N LYS A 91 10.75 6.35 10.51
CA LYS A 91 11.22 5.83 9.23
C LYS A 91 11.34 6.96 8.22
N GLU A 92 12.25 6.79 7.25
CA GLU A 92 12.48 7.76 6.18
C GLU A 92 11.51 7.56 5.02
N TYR A 93 10.65 6.57 5.10
CA TYR A 93 9.68 6.25 4.05
C TYR A 93 8.27 6.23 4.63
N GLN A 94 7.29 6.46 3.76
CA GLN A 94 5.87 6.50 4.11
C GLN A 94 5.06 5.43 3.38
N MET A 95 5.72 4.60 2.60
CA MET A 95 5.09 3.52 1.85
C MET A 95 6.00 2.30 1.82
N ILE A 96 5.39 1.13 1.90
CA ILE A 96 6.10 -0.15 1.80
C ILE A 96 5.59 -0.88 0.56
N LEU A 97 6.46 -1.05 -0.42
CA LEU A 97 6.11 -1.71 -1.68
C LEU A 97 6.15 -3.23 -1.53
N ASN A 98 5.19 -3.89 -2.16
CA ASN A 98 5.15 -5.35 -2.19
C ASN A 98 6.29 -5.89 -3.05
N CYS A 99 6.89 -7.01 -2.65
CA CYS A 99 8.01 -7.60 -3.36
C CYS A 99 7.65 -8.10 -4.78
N HIS A 100 6.38 -8.35 -5.04
CA HIS A 100 5.91 -8.82 -6.35
C HIS A 100 5.35 -7.70 -7.23
N LEU A 101 5.42 -6.45 -6.78
CA LEU A 101 4.87 -5.33 -7.53
C LEU A 101 5.72 -4.98 -8.75
N LEU A 102 7.02 -5.14 -8.65
CA LEU A 102 7.99 -4.72 -9.70
C LEU A 102 8.49 -5.89 -10.54
#